data_d2eba5eae33b5dc3c52d7fbd2ccc9883
#
_entry.id   d2eba5eae33b5dc3c52d7fbd2ccc9883
#
_cell.length_a   1.000
_cell.length_b   1.000
_cell.length_c   1.000
_cell.angle_alpha   90.00
_cell.angle_beta   90.00
_cell.angle_gamma   90.00
#
_symmetry.space_group_name_H-M   'P 1'
#
loop_
_entity.id
_entity.type
_entity.pdbx_description
1 polymer ?
#
loop_
_entity_poly.entity_id
_entity_poly.type
_entity_poly.pdbx_seq_one_letter_code
_entity_poly.pdbx_strand_id
1 'polypeptide(L)'
;SNAVKTFSVPGQNIIYADINGNIGWRPAVKIPIRKNAKNLLPRPGEDSSYDWEGFVPFNEMPFLLNPEKGFIATANNKTIGDSFPYYISNQWASPSRIKRIEQMIMDRMFTNVDFMQEMQMDQKSHLALEIVNHLLQTKSNGNELINKGHSILSEWDFIESPDSKGALVYHYIFNALLKNTYG
;
A
#
# COMPACT_ATOMS: atom_id res chain seq x y z
N SER A 1 -11.38 2.36 -21.21
CA SER A 1 -11.69 3.53 -21.99
C SER A 1 -10.45 4.05 -22.71
N ASN A 2 -10.64 4.51 -23.96
CA ASN A 2 -9.54 5.00 -24.80
C ASN A 2 -8.92 6.31 -24.31
N ALA A 3 -9.61 7.04 -23.44
CA ALA A 3 -9.13 8.33 -22.91
C ALA A 3 -7.78 8.24 -22.18
N VAL A 4 -7.50 7.13 -21.50
CA VAL A 4 -6.24 6.95 -20.77
C VAL A 4 -5.11 6.35 -21.62
N LYS A 5 -5.41 5.99 -22.87
CA LYS A 5 -4.42 5.34 -23.76
C LYS A 5 -3.23 6.22 -24.10
N THR A 6 -3.45 7.53 -24.18
CA THR A 6 -2.43 8.53 -24.52
C THR A 6 -1.66 9.04 -23.31
N PHE A 7 -2.13 8.72 -22.09
CA PHE A 7 -1.47 9.16 -20.87
C PHE A 7 -0.17 8.36 -20.66
N SER A 8 0.92 9.04 -20.37
CA SER A 8 2.23 8.38 -20.26
C SER A 8 2.89 8.52 -18.91
N VAL A 9 3.00 9.73 -18.38
CA VAL A 9 3.67 10.05 -17.12
C VAL A 9 3.07 11.29 -16.46
N PRO A 10 3.08 11.40 -15.12
CA PRO A 10 3.41 10.33 -14.16
C PRO A 10 2.33 9.24 -14.15
N GLY A 11 2.71 8.00 -13.79
CA GLY A 11 1.74 6.90 -13.68
C GLY A 11 0.65 7.20 -12.66
N GLN A 12 -0.62 6.99 -13.04
CA GLN A 12 -1.79 7.23 -12.21
C GLN A 12 -2.72 6.03 -12.19
N ASN A 13 -3.38 5.80 -11.06
CA ASN A 13 -4.52 4.89 -10.97
C ASN A 13 -5.79 5.67 -11.31
N ILE A 14 -6.41 5.36 -12.43
CA ILE A 14 -7.68 5.97 -12.83
C ILE A 14 -8.81 5.08 -12.35
N ILE A 15 -9.67 5.64 -11.53
CA ILE A 15 -10.92 5.01 -11.07
C ILE A 15 -12.08 5.67 -11.79
N TYR A 16 -13.04 4.86 -12.21
CA TYR A 16 -14.23 5.26 -12.94
C TYR A 16 -15.48 4.76 -12.20
N ALA A 17 -16.51 5.57 -12.19
CA ALA A 17 -17.85 5.17 -11.78
C ALA A 17 -18.90 5.90 -12.65
N ASP A 18 -20.02 5.26 -12.96
CA ASP A 18 -21.09 5.86 -13.75
C ASP A 18 -22.47 5.76 -13.09
N ILE A 19 -23.44 6.45 -13.67
CA ILE A 19 -24.83 6.48 -13.17
C ILE A 19 -25.57 5.14 -13.32
N ASN A 20 -25.03 4.19 -14.07
CA ASN A 20 -25.60 2.84 -14.23
C ASN A 20 -25.02 1.86 -13.19
N GLY A 21 -24.19 2.36 -12.26
CA GLY A 21 -23.57 1.57 -11.21
C GLY A 21 -22.31 0.81 -11.65
N ASN A 22 -21.77 1.09 -12.83
CA ASN A 22 -20.51 0.49 -13.23
C ASN A 22 -19.34 1.17 -12.54
N ILE A 23 -18.39 0.36 -12.05
CA ILE A 23 -17.13 0.80 -11.49
C ILE A 23 -15.96 0.16 -12.24
N GLY A 24 -14.88 0.91 -12.43
CA GLY A 24 -13.72 0.43 -13.16
C GLY A 24 -12.41 1.03 -12.65
N TRP A 25 -11.32 0.30 -12.88
CA TRP A 25 -9.97 0.77 -12.62
C TRP A 25 -9.05 0.44 -13.79
N ARG A 26 -8.17 1.36 -14.09
CA ARG A 26 -7.08 1.14 -15.04
C ARG A 26 -5.87 2.03 -14.72
N PRO A 27 -4.64 1.49 -14.73
CA PRO A 27 -3.45 2.33 -14.64
C PRO A 27 -3.27 3.12 -15.94
N ALA A 28 -3.09 4.42 -15.80
CA ALA A 28 -2.75 5.34 -16.89
C ALA A 28 -1.25 5.59 -16.86
N VAL A 29 -0.50 4.83 -17.63
CA VAL A 29 0.97 4.87 -17.66
C VAL A 29 1.50 4.06 -18.85
N LYS A 30 2.64 4.45 -19.39
CA LYS A 30 3.43 3.61 -20.30
C LYS A 30 4.48 2.85 -19.49
N ILE A 31 4.33 1.54 -19.40
CA ILE A 31 5.27 0.66 -18.69
C ILE A 31 6.29 0.13 -19.68
N PRO A 32 7.59 0.41 -19.49
CA PRO A 32 8.63 -0.10 -20.37
C PRO A 32 8.83 -1.61 -20.21
N ILE A 33 8.98 -2.32 -21.32
CA ILE A 33 9.40 -3.72 -21.35
C ILE A 33 10.93 -3.74 -21.18
N ARG A 34 11.38 -4.30 -20.05
CA ARG A 34 12.79 -4.38 -19.67
C ARG A 34 13.28 -5.81 -19.82
N LYS A 35 14.24 -6.03 -20.71
CA LYS A 35 14.79 -7.35 -20.96
C LYS A 35 15.56 -7.92 -19.77
N ASN A 36 16.56 -7.18 -19.29
CA ASN A 36 17.53 -7.66 -18.30
C ASN A 36 17.54 -6.83 -17.01
N ALA A 37 16.67 -5.84 -16.86
CA ALA A 37 16.72 -4.87 -15.77
C ALA A 37 15.45 -4.93 -14.88
N LYS A 38 15.29 -6.03 -14.15
CA LYS A 38 14.18 -6.21 -13.20
C LYS A 38 14.52 -5.77 -11.76
N ASN A 39 15.56 -5.00 -11.59
CA ASN A 39 16.01 -4.52 -10.28
C ASN A 39 16.30 -3.01 -10.29
N LEU A 40 16.58 -2.47 -9.11
CA LEU A 40 16.82 -1.04 -8.89
C LEU A 40 18.31 -0.64 -8.97
N LEU A 41 19.19 -1.56 -9.26
CA LEU A 41 20.62 -1.26 -9.31
C LEU A 41 20.93 -0.47 -10.59
N PRO A 42 21.86 0.50 -10.51
CA PRO A 42 22.40 1.18 -11.69
C PRO A 42 22.95 0.19 -12.72
N ARG A 43 22.83 0.51 -13.99
CA ARG A 43 23.31 -0.30 -15.11
C ARG A 43 24.28 0.51 -15.96
N PRO A 44 25.25 -0.17 -16.61
CA PRO A 44 26.11 0.49 -17.59
C PRO A 44 25.27 1.12 -18.70
N GLY A 45 25.43 2.42 -18.93
CA GLY A 45 24.64 3.14 -19.94
C GLY A 45 25.06 2.85 -21.38
N GLU A 46 26.25 2.30 -21.57
CA GLU A 46 26.81 1.87 -22.86
C GLU A 46 26.36 0.47 -23.29
N ASP A 47 25.74 -0.31 -22.40
CA ASP A 47 25.31 -1.69 -22.69
C ASP A 47 23.85 -1.73 -23.14
N SER A 48 23.61 -1.80 -24.43
CA SER A 48 22.27 -1.87 -25.04
C SER A 48 21.44 -3.11 -24.63
N SER A 49 22.07 -4.12 -23.96
CA SER A 49 21.32 -5.26 -23.43
C SER A 49 20.33 -4.87 -22.32
N TYR A 50 20.48 -3.68 -21.74
CA TYR A 50 19.59 -3.11 -20.71
C TYR A 50 18.57 -2.12 -21.27
N ASP A 51 18.61 -1.83 -22.57
CA ASP A 51 17.63 -0.95 -23.22
C ASP A 51 16.21 -1.49 -23.13
N TRP A 52 15.25 -0.59 -23.22
CA TRP A 52 13.85 -0.97 -23.26
C TRP A 52 13.48 -1.51 -24.63
N GLU A 53 12.78 -2.63 -24.68
CA GLU A 53 12.28 -3.24 -25.91
C GLU A 53 10.96 -2.62 -26.40
N GLY A 54 10.52 -1.55 -25.78
CA GLY A 54 9.26 -0.86 -26.04
C GLY A 54 8.41 -0.71 -24.78
N PHE A 55 7.11 -0.67 -24.97
CA PHE A 55 6.14 -0.51 -23.87
C PHE A 55 5.09 -1.61 -23.91
N VAL A 56 4.60 -1.99 -22.73
CA VAL A 56 3.48 -2.94 -22.62
C VAL A 56 2.29 -2.43 -23.44
N PRO A 57 1.75 -3.24 -24.35
CA PRO A 57 0.59 -2.86 -25.15
C PRO A 57 -0.61 -2.49 -24.27
N PHE A 58 -1.32 -1.43 -24.65
CA PHE A 58 -2.41 -0.91 -23.84
C PHE A 58 -3.52 -1.95 -23.56
N ASN A 59 -3.82 -2.81 -24.50
CA ASN A 59 -4.80 -3.88 -24.37
C ASN A 59 -4.35 -5.02 -23.45
N GLU A 60 -3.05 -5.11 -23.16
CA GLU A 60 -2.46 -6.08 -22.23
C GLU A 60 -2.24 -5.52 -20.84
N MET A 61 -2.44 -4.19 -20.66
CA MET A 61 -2.39 -3.55 -19.34
C MET A 61 -3.54 -4.04 -18.45
N PRO A 62 -3.28 -4.22 -17.14
CA PRO A 62 -4.31 -4.70 -16.21
C PRO A 62 -5.47 -3.71 -16.14
N PHE A 63 -6.67 -4.23 -15.88
CA PHE A 63 -7.86 -3.43 -15.61
C PHE A 63 -8.85 -4.21 -14.75
N LEU A 64 -9.74 -3.49 -14.09
CA LEU A 64 -10.91 -4.04 -13.41
C LEU A 64 -12.18 -3.39 -13.96
N LEU A 65 -13.23 -4.16 -14.09
CA LEU A 65 -14.56 -3.69 -14.39
C LEU A 65 -15.55 -4.51 -13.57
N ASN A 66 -16.36 -3.85 -12.76
CA ASN A 66 -17.40 -4.44 -11.92
C ASN A 66 -16.92 -5.68 -11.15
N PRO A 67 -15.86 -5.55 -10.31
CA PRO A 67 -15.35 -6.69 -9.56
C PRO A 67 -16.42 -7.22 -8.59
N GLU A 68 -16.45 -8.54 -8.37
CA GLU A 68 -17.43 -9.22 -7.48
C GLU A 68 -17.47 -8.63 -6.06
N LYS A 69 -16.33 -8.13 -5.56
CA LYS A 69 -16.28 -7.48 -4.25
C LYS A 69 -17.05 -6.14 -4.15
N GLY A 70 -17.57 -5.63 -5.26
CA GLY A 70 -18.44 -4.45 -5.30
C GLY A 70 -17.75 -3.09 -5.07
N PHE A 71 -16.44 -3.05 -4.90
CA PHE A 71 -15.67 -1.81 -4.76
C PHE A 71 -14.28 -1.93 -5.36
N ILE A 72 -13.63 -0.78 -5.57
CA ILE A 72 -12.25 -0.67 -6.04
C ILE A 72 -11.50 0.29 -5.12
N ALA A 73 -10.34 -0.13 -4.62
CA ALA A 73 -9.46 0.69 -3.82
C ALA A 73 -8.00 0.42 -4.17
N THR A 74 -7.16 1.46 -4.08
CA THR A 74 -5.70 1.36 -4.22
C THR A 74 -5.02 2.29 -3.22
N ALA A 75 -3.88 1.88 -2.69
CA ALA A 75 -3.07 2.66 -1.74
C ALA A 75 -1.56 2.47 -2.00
N ASN A 76 -1.15 2.58 -3.26
CA ASN A 76 0.20 2.27 -3.75
C ASN A 76 0.64 0.81 -3.48
N ASN A 77 -0.28 -0.05 -3.10
CA ASN A 77 -0.07 -1.48 -2.91
C ASN A 77 0.10 -2.20 -4.25
N LYS A 78 0.60 -3.42 -4.22
CA LYS A 78 0.63 -4.30 -5.40
C LYS A 78 -0.80 -4.57 -5.88
N THR A 79 -1.11 -4.13 -7.10
CA THR A 79 -2.45 -4.20 -7.69
C THR A 79 -2.60 -5.33 -8.71
N ILE A 80 -1.54 -6.09 -8.94
CA ILE A 80 -1.48 -7.19 -9.93
C ILE A 80 -0.98 -8.46 -9.27
N GLY A 81 -1.44 -9.61 -9.77
CA GLY A 81 -0.95 -10.93 -9.36
C GLY A 81 0.41 -11.28 -9.99
N ASP A 82 1.05 -12.33 -9.45
CA ASP A 82 2.35 -12.81 -9.92
C ASP A 82 2.28 -13.47 -11.31
N SER A 83 1.09 -13.81 -11.78
CA SER A 83 0.84 -14.34 -13.11
C SER A 83 0.86 -13.29 -14.22
N PHE A 84 0.93 -11.99 -13.88
CA PHE A 84 1.01 -10.93 -14.89
C PHE A 84 2.34 -11.02 -15.65
N PRO A 85 2.32 -11.08 -17.00
CA PRO A 85 3.50 -11.46 -17.77
C PRO A 85 4.60 -10.42 -17.84
N TYR A 86 4.30 -9.16 -17.47
CA TYR A 86 5.26 -8.06 -17.55
C TYR A 86 5.73 -7.63 -16.17
N TYR A 87 7.01 -7.26 -16.08
CA TYR A 87 7.54 -6.63 -14.88
C TYR A 87 7.06 -5.18 -14.76
N ILE A 88 6.39 -4.85 -13.66
CA ILE A 88 5.95 -3.48 -13.38
C ILE A 88 6.86 -2.81 -12.36
N SER A 89 6.96 -3.38 -11.17
CA SER A 89 7.77 -2.85 -10.07
C SER A 89 8.10 -3.94 -9.05
N ASN A 90 9.18 -3.76 -8.33
CA ASN A 90 9.50 -4.51 -7.11
C ASN A 90 9.37 -3.62 -5.85
N GLN A 91 8.95 -2.36 -6.02
CA GLN A 91 8.68 -1.44 -4.91
C GLN A 91 7.19 -1.12 -4.87
N TRP A 92 6.55 -1.61 -3.84
CA TRP A 92 5.16 -1.37 -3.53
C TRP A 92 5.05 -0.86 -2.09
N ALA A 93 4.06 -0.03 -1.80
CA ALA A 93 3.78 0.32 -0.42
C ALA A 93 3.31 -0.90 0.38
N SER A 94 3.56 -0.85 1.69
CA SER A 94 3.01 -1.84 2.62
C SER A 94 1.51 -2.02 2.41
N PRO A 95 0.97 -3.25 2.48
CA PRO A 95 -0.45 -3.51 2.34
C PRO A 95 -1.31 -2.98 3.52
N SER A 96 -0.69 -2.40 4.55
CA SER A 96 -1.41 -1.94 5.76
C SER A 96 -2.51 -0.93 5.44
N ARG A 97 -2.26 0.07 4.58
CA ARG A 97 -3.25 1.06 4.21
C ARG A 97 -4.42 0.49 3.40
N ILE A 98 -4.13 -0.35 2.42
CA ILE A 98 -5.20 -0.97 1.62
C ILE A 98 -6.04 -1.93 2.46
N LYS A 99 -5.44 -2.70 3.36
CA LYS A 99 -6.16 -3.56 4.30
C LYS A 99 -7.12 -2.73 5.18
N ARG A 100 -6.67 -1.56 5.66
CA ARG A 100 -7.53 -0.68 6.47
C ARG A 100 -8.71 -0.13 5.68
N ILE A 101 -8.47 0.35 4.45
CA ILE A 101 -9.53 0.84 3.55
C ILE A 101 -10.55 -0.27 3.27
N GLU A 102 -10.08 -1.46 2.91
CA GLU A 102 -10.95 -2.61 2.63
C GLU A 102 -11.75 -3.01 3.87
N GLN A 103 -11.12 -3.07 5.05
CA GLN A 103 -11.82 -3.32 6.30
C GLN A 103 -12.94 -2.31 6.54
N MET A 104 -12.64 -1.01 6.47
CA MET A 104 -13.65 0.04 6.71
C MET A 104 -14.84 -0.06 5.77
N ILE A 105 -14.60 -0.40 4.49
CA ILE A 105 -15.68 -0.57 3.50
C ILE A 105 -16.49 -1.83 3.81
N MET A 106 -15.84 -2.96 4.13
CA MET A 106 -16.50 -4.24 4.36
C MET A 106 -17.27 -4.29 5.69
N ASP A 107 -16.85 -3.51 6.69
CA ASP A 107 -17.52 -3.43 8.00
C ASP A 107 -18.86 -2.67 7.90
N ARG A 108 -19.21 -2.10 6.74
CA ARG A 108 -20.45 -1.37 6.53
C ARG A 108 -21.30 -1.98 5.40
N MET A 109 -22.61 -2.01 5.63
CA MET A 109 -23.56 -2.48 4.62
C MET A 109 -23.73 -1.45 3.49
N PHE A 110 -23.65 -0.15 3.80
CA PHE A 110 -23.77 0.94 2.84
C PHE A 110 -22.73 2.02 3.13
N THR A 111 -22.20 2.60 2.06
CA THR A 111 -21.30 3.76 2.11
C THR A 111 -22.01 5.02 1.63
N ASN A 112 -21.69 6.15 2.24
CA ASN A 112 -22.18 7.47 1.85
C ASN A 112 -21.01 8.47 1.86
N VAL A 113 -21.30 9.72 1.50
CA VAL A 113 -20.28 10.78 1.42
C VAL A 113 -19.63 11.04 2.78
N ASP A 114 -20.41 11.09 3.86
CA ASP A 114 -19.90 11.34 5.20
C ASP A 114 -18.93 10.25 5.65
N PHE A 115 -19.28 8.99 5.38
CA PHE A 115 -18.37 7.87 5.64
C PHE A 115 -17.06 7.94 4.82
N MET A 116 -17.14 8.37 3.56
CA MET A 116 -15.95 8.55 2.75
C MET A 116 -15.04 9.66 3.30
N GLN A 117 -15.62 10.72 3.86
CA GLN A 117 -14.85 11.76 4.56
C GLN A 117 -14.24 11.23 5.87
N GLU A 118 -14.99 10.46 6.66
CA GLU A 118 -14.51 9.77 7.85
C GLU A 118 -13.29 8.87 7.51
N MET A 119 -13.40 8.07 6.44
CA MET A 119 -12.32 7.20 5.99
C MET A 119 -11.06 7.96 5.57
N GLN A 120 -11.21 9.13 4.93
CA GLN A 120 -10.06 9.97 4.55
C GLN A 120 -9.32 10.52 5.77
N MET A 121 -9.99 10.68 6.90
CA MET A 121 -9.42 11.17 8.15
C MET A 121 -9.00 10.05 9.11
N ASP A 122 -9.17 8.78 8.73
CA ASP A 122 -8.79 7.65 9.56
C ASP A 122 -7.27 7.56 9.75
N GLN A 123 -6.83 7.46 10.99
CA GLN A 123 -5.42 7.40 11.39
C GLN A 123 -5.07 6.07 12.06
N LYS A 124 -5.91 5.05 11.95
CA LYS A 124 -5.65 3.76 12.59
C LYS A 124 -4.57 2.97 11.86
N SER A 125 -3.50 2.62 12.59
CA SER A 125 -2.34 1.93 12.05
C SER A 125 -2.51 0.40 12.07
N HIS A 126 -2.80 -0.19 10.93
CA HIS A 126 -2.81 -1.65 10.78
C HIS A 126 -1.43 -2.28 10.96
N LEU A 127 -0.37 -1.59 10.54
CA LEU A 127 1.00 -2.06 10.71
C LEU A 127 1.38 -2.11 12.20
N ALA A 128 1.02 -1.06 12.94
CA ALA A 128 1.27 -1.02 14.37
C ALA A 128 0.55 -2.15 15.11
N LEU A 129 -0.70 -2.45 14.75
CA LEU A 129 -1.46 -3.54 15.34
C LEU A 129 -0.72 -4.89 15.19
N GLU A 130 -0.19 -5.19 14.01
CA GLU A 130 0.56 -6.42 13.75
C GLU A 130 1.85 -6.47 14.60
N ILE A 131 2.63 -5.38 14.62
CA ILE A 131 3.93 -5.33 15.30
C ILE A 131 3.78 -5.29 16.82
N VAL A 132 2.88 -4.49 17.35
CA VAL A 132 2.68 -4.33 18.81
C VAL A 132 2.24 -5.66 19.42
N ASN A 133 1.40 -6.45 18.76
CA ASN A 133 1.03 -7.78 19.23
C ASN A 133 2.25 -8.71 19.42
N HIS A 134 3.27 -8.59 18.57
CA HIS A 134 4.53 -9.32 18.77
C HIS A 134 5.38 -8.72 19.88
N LEU A 135 5.45 -7.38 19.97
CA LEU A 135 6.22 -6.70 21.02
C LEU A 135 5.71 -7.06 22.43
N LEU A 136 4.39 -7.10 22.61
CA LEU A 136 3.76 -7.44 23.90
C LEU A 136 4.03 -8.89 24.36
N GLN A 137 4.45 -9.76 23.45
CA GLN A 137 4.86 -11.14 23.78
C GLN A 137 6.30 -11.23 24.29
N THR A 138 7.09 -10.16 24.17
CA THR A 138 8.49 -10.15 24.63
C THR A 138 8.55 -10.08 26.16
N LYS A 139 9.57 -10.75 26.74
CA LYS A 139 9.77 -10.75 28.20
C LYS A 139 10.49 -9.46 28.63
N SER A 140 10.00 -8.80 29.66
CA SER A 140 10.65 -7.61 30.21
C SER A 140 11.88 -7.95 31.09
N ASN A 141 11.97 -9.18 31.58
CA ASN A 141 12.99 -9.65 32.51
C ASN A 141 13.20 -8.69 33.72
N GLY A 142 12.11 -8.06 34.18
CA GLY A 142 12.14 -7.11 35.31
C GLY A 142 12.59 -5.70 34.94
N ASN A 143 12.84 -5.38 33.67
CA ASN A 143 13.21 -4.02 33.25
C ASN A 143 11.98 -3.11 33.30
N GLU A 144 12.05 -2.08 34.16
CA GLU A 144 10.95 -1.12 34.39
C GLU A 144 10.57 -0.33 33.13
N LEU A 145 11.53 0.04 32.28
CA LEU A 145 11.25 0.77 31.04
C LEU A 145 10.48 -0.10 30.04
N ILE A 146 10.84 -1.39 29.96
CA ILE A 146 10.11 -2.34 29.10
C ILE A 146 8.69 -2.54 29.64
N ASN A 147 8.54 -2.73 30.95
CA ASN A 147 7.21 -2.86 31.57
C ASN A 147 6.33 -1.62 31.29
N LYS A 148 6.90 -0.41 31.43
CA LYS A 148 6.19 0.84 31.13
C LYS A 148 5.82 0.93 29.64
N GLY A 149 6.73 0.55 28.74
CA GLY A 149 6.46 0.49 27.31
C GLY A 149 5.31 -0.46 26.97
N HIS A 150 5.33 -1.67 27.56
CA HIS A 150 4.26 -2.67 27.40
C HIS A 150 2.91 -2.13 27.92
N SER A 151 2.88 -1.48 29.09
CA SER A 151 1.64 -0.89 29.61
C SER A 151 1.07 0.16 28.65
N ILE A 152 1.89 1.07 28.15
CA ILE A 152 1.45 2.10 27.21
C ILE A 152 0.92 1.49 25.91
N LEU A 153 1.62 0.49 25.35
CA LEU A 153 1.25 -0.15 24.09
C LEU A 153 0.01 -1.03 24.24
N SER A 154 -0.19 -1.67 25.40
CA SER A 154 -1.37 -2.53 25.64
C SER A 154 -2.68 -1.75 25.75
N GLU A 155 -2.60 -0.49 26.16
CA GLU A 155 -3.76 0.42 26.29
C GLU A 155 -4.02 1.26 25.03
N TRP A 156 -3.13 1.17 24.02
CA TRP A 156 -3.22 1.98 22.82
C TRP A 156 -4.26 1.45 21.83
N ASP A 157 -5.11 2.35 21.33
CA ASP A 157 -6.17 2.08 20.34
C ASP A 157 -5.67 1.98 18.89
N PHE A 158 -4.35 2.11 18.70
CA PHE A 158 -3.65 2.15 17.41
C PHE A 158 -3.98 3.37 16.53
N ILE A 159 -4.56 4.43 17.10
CA ILE A 159 -4.77 5.69 16.40
C ILE A 159 -3.48 6.54 16.53
N GLU A 160 -2.93 6.93 15.37
CA GLU A 160 -1.70 7.72 15.27
C GLU A 160 -1.99 9.23 15.37
N SER A 161 -2.63 9.65 16.48
CA SER A 161 -2.85 11.08 16.75
C SER A 161 -1.58 11.75 17.32
N PRO A 162 -1.41 13.08 17.13
CA PRO A 162 -0.25 13.82 17.65
C PRO A 162 -0.04 13.67 19.16
N ASP A 163 -1.11 13.48 19.93
CA ASP A 163 -1.07 13.37 21.39
C ASP A 163 -0.97 11.93 21.89
N SER A 164 -0.90 10.95 20.99
CA SER A 164 -0.88 9.53 21.34
C SER A 164 0.48 9.11 21.90
N LYS A 165 0.52 8.76 23.19
CA LYS A 165 1.71 8.16 23.82
C LYS A 165 2.05 6.80 23.22
N GLY A 166 1.03 6.02 22.86
CA GLY A 166 1.20 4.71 22.23
C GLY A 166 1.89 4.83 20.87
N ALA A 167 1.44 5.76 20.02
CA ALA A 167 2.07 6.05 18.75
C ALA A 167 3.54 6.45 18.91
N LEU A 168 3.85 7.36 19.86
CA LEU A 168 5.21 7.79 20.14
C LEU A 168 6.11 6.61 20.52
N VAL A 169 5.69 5.79 21.48
CA VAL A 169 6.47 4.61 21.94
C VAL A 169 6.64 3.61 20.79
N TYR A 170 5.59 3.34 20.04
CA TYR A 170 5.64 2.46 18.87
C TYR A 170 6.68 2.92 17.84
N HIS A 171 6.64 4.19 17.43
CA HIS A 171 7.57 4.70 16.42
C HIS A 171 9.03 4.68 16.88
N TYR A 172 9.30 4.95 18.16
CA TYR A 172 10.65 4.79 18.73
C TYR A 172 11.15 3.36 18.64
N ILE A 173 10.33 2.39 19.05
CA ILE A 173 10.68 0.96 18.99
C ILE A 173 10.83 0.51 17.56
N PHE A 174 9.90 0.88 16.68
CA PHE A 174 9.93 0.49 15.26
C PHE A 174 11.16 1.00 14.55
N ASN A 175 11.53 2.27 14.75
CA ASN A 175 12.76 2.84 14.17
C ASN A 175 14.03 2.15 14.71
N ALA A 176 14.06 1.83 16.01
CA ALA A 176 15.17 1.08 16.60
C ALA A 176 15.26 -0.34 16.02
N LEU A 177 14.13 -1.02 15.82
CA LEU A 177 14.08 -2.34 15.16
C LEU A 177 14.64 -2.28 13.74
N LEU A 178 14.20 -1.32 12.93
CA LEU A 178 14.69 -1.16 11.55
C LEU A 178 16.20 -0.92 11.53
N LYS A 179 16.68 -0.01 12.37
CA LYS A 179 18.10 0.31 12.47
C LYS A 179 18.95 -0.88 12.91
N ASN A 180 18.48 -1.65 13.88
CA ASN A 180 19.25 -2.78 14.41
C ASN A 180 19.17 -4.03 13.51
N THR A 181 18.21 -4.09 12.59
CA THR A 181 18.03 -5.23 11.70
C THR A 181 18.72 -5.01 10.35
N TYR A 182 18.69 -3.79 9.83
CA TYR A 182 19.11 -3.49 8.45
C TYR A 182 20.20 -2.44 8.34
N GLY A 183 20.55 -1.77 9.40
CA GLY A 183 21.43 -0.65 9.31
C GLY A 183 22.50 -0.38 10.10
#